data_43e8184ba46909efbee6d2b2759df774
#
_entry.id   43e8184ba46909efbee6d2b2759df774
#
_cell.length_a   1.000
_cell.length_b   1.000
_cell.length_c   1.000
_cell.angle_alpha   90.00
_cell.angle_beta   90.00
_cell.angle_gamma   90.00
#
_symmetry.space_group_name_H-M   'P 1'
#
loop_
_entity.id
_entity.type
_entity.pdbx_description
1 polymer ?
#
loop_
_entity_poly.entity_id
_entity_poly.type
_entity_poly.pdbx_seq_one_letter_code
_entity_poly.pdbx_strand_id
1 'polypeptide(L)'
;EQAIIDLGNTLKAGGDPRNIRGLCYISKEAPTEENFLQIPSHQECLDDKVKYIDLFKSFYDNNDPIYSKGLYQEVDGRYLVQNPPSRHMEEKEMDNIASYPYQRDVHPFNGKDGKVKCLETIKFSIMTHHGCWGECNFCAIAAHQGRTIRTRSEANILQEAKHFTTLKDFKGIISDVGGPTANMYGYECVKKEKLGTCIENKRCVDAHRLCKTMKVDHSRNIQLLKDIRAIPGIKKAFVASDVR
;
A
#
# COMPACT_ATOMS: atom_id res chain seq x y z
N GLU A 1 -9.05 -2.27 1.38
CA GLU A 1 -10.07 -3.21 1.89
C GLU A 1 -11.40 -2.51 2.14
N GLN A 2 -11.40 -1.26 2.65
CA GLN A 2 -12.65 -0.52 2.90
C GLN A 2 -13.51 -0.40 1.64
N ALA A 3 -12.91 -0.09 0.49
CA ALA A 3 -13.63 0.00 -0.78
C ALA A 3 -14.36 -1.30 -1.16
N ILE A 4 -13.82 -2.47 -0.80
CA ILE A 4 -14.48 -3.77 -1.03
C ILE A 4 -15.68 -3.95 -0.11
N ILE A 5 -15.56 -3.54 1.15
CA ILE A 5 -16.65 -3.57 2.12
C ILE A 5 -17.78 -2.63 1.67
N ASP A 6 -17.42 -1.42 1.28
CA ASP A 6 -18.37 -0.41 0.81
C ASP A 6 -19.09 -0.89 -0.47
N LEU A 7 -18.34 -1.51 -1.39
CA LEU A 7 -18.90 -2.12 -2.61
C LEU A 7 -19.90 -3.21 -2.26
N GLY A 8 -19.52 -4.17 -1.39
CA GLY A 8 -20.39 -5.26 -0.96
C GLY A 8 -21.67 -4.77 -0.30
N ASN A 9 -21.57 -3.79 0.59
CA ASN A 9 -22.71 -3.19 1.28
C ASN A 9 -23.62 -2.43 0.31
N THR A 10 -23.05 -1.66 -0.61
CA THR A 10 -23.81 -0.90 -1.61
C THR A 10 -24.57 -1.82 -2.55
N LEU A 11 -23.92 -2.88 -3.08
CA LEU A 11 -24.57 -3.85 -3.94
C LEU A 11 -25.67 -4.63 -3.21
N LYS A 12 -25.44 -5.00 -1.96
CA LYS A 12 -26.45 -5.67 -1.12
C LYS A 12 -27.68 -4.80 -0.89
N ALA A 13 -27.49 -3.48 -0.78
CA ALA A 13 -28.57 -2.51 -0.63
C ALA A 13 -29.25 -2.12 -1.96
N GLY A 14 -28.80 -2.64 -3.11
CA GLY A 14 -29.27 -2.26 -4.44
C GLY A 14 -28.86 -0.83 -4.86
N GLY A 15 -27.85 -0.27 -4.24
CA GLY A 15 -27.34 1.07 -4.53
C GLY A 15 -26.36 1.13 -5.70
N ASP A 16 -26.02 2.35 -6.12
CA ASP A 16 -25.05 2.61 -7.19
C ASP A 16 -23.61 2.68 -6.62
N PRO A 17 -22.69 1.77 -7.02
CA PRO A 17 -21.33 1.75 -6.51
C PRO A 17 -20.40 2.81 -7.11
N ARG A 18 -20.84 3.56 -8.13
CA ARG A 18 -19.99 4.52 -8.87
C ARG A 18 -19.46 5.67 -8.03
N ASN A 19 -20.03 5.92 -6.85
CA ASN A 19 -19.56 6.98 -5.92
C ASN A 19 -18.55 6.48 -4.88
N ILE A 20 -18.16 5.21 -4.91
CA ILE A 20 -17.23 4.65 -3.92
C ILE A 20 -15.80 5.07 -4.28
N ARG A 21 -15.11 5.70 -3.34
CA ARG A 21 -13.70 6.10 -3.50
C ARG A 21 -12.80 4.88 -3.72
N GLY A 22 -11.84 5.03 -4.64
CA GLY A 22 -10.90 3.95 -4.99
C GLY A 22 -11.46 2.91 -5.94
N LEU A 23 -12.71 3.05 -6.39
CA LEU A 23 -13.31 2.17 -7.39
C LEU A 23 -13.01 2.67 -8.81
N CYS A 24 -12.81 1.73 -9.73
CA CYS A 24 -12.79 1.99 -11.16
C CYS A 24 -14.01 1.34 -11.82
N TYR A 25 -14.59 2.01 -12.83
CA TYR A 25 -15.71 1.49 -13.59
C TYR A 25 -15.68 1.97 -15.05
N ILE A 26 -16.45 1.32 -15.90
CA ILE A 26 -16.62 1.71 -17.30
C ILE A 26 -17.94 2.48 -17.44
N SER A 27 -17.90 3.63 -18.11
CA SER A 27 -19.07 4.45 -18.43
C SER A 27 -19.18 4.68 -19.95
N LYS A 28 -20.39 4.90 -20.42
CA LYS A 28 -20.64 5.37 -21.80
C LYS A 28 -20.45 6.88 -21.94
N GLU A 29 -20.58 7.61 -20.85
CA GLU A 29 -20.50 9.07 -20.79
C GLU A 29 -19.34 9.47 -19.89
N ALA A 30 -18.69 10.58 -20.24
CA ALA A 30 -17.66 11.19 -19.42
C ALA A 30 -18.27 11.72 -18.09
N PRO A 31 -17.54 11.68 -16.97
CA PRO A 31 -17.96 12.38 -15.76
C PRO A 31 -18.09 13.90 -16.04
N THR A 32 -19.13 14.51 -15.50
CA THR A 32 -19.40 15.96 -15.64
C THR A 32 -18.98 16.76 -14.42
N GLU A 33 -18.64 16.10 -13.32
CA GLU A 33 -18.27 16.72 -12.06
C GLU A 33 -16.87 17.34 -12.12
N GLU A 34 -16.68 18.52 -11.54
CA GLU A 34 -15.43 19.27 -11.51
C GLU A 34 -14.28 18.55 -10.77
N ASN A 35 -14.62 17.56 -9.95
CA ASN A 35 -13.65 16.76 -9.22
C ASN A 35 -13.03 15.61 -10.04
N PHE A 36 -13.33 15.55 -11.34
CA PHE A 36 -12.70 14.62 -12.28
C PHE A 36 -11.80 15.36 -13.28
N LEU A 37 -10.71 14.71 -13.67
CA LEU A 37 -9.75 15.18 -14.64
C LEU A 37 -9.68 14.20 -15.81
N GLN A 38 -9.86 14.70 -17.01
CA GLN A 38 -9.60 13.93 -18.22
C GLN A 38 -8.11 13.78 -18.43
N ILE A 39 -7.67 12.55 -18.67
CA ILE A 39 -6.30 12.24 -19.07
C ILE A 39 -6.29 11.85 -20.57
N PRO A 40 -5.12 11.89 -21.24
CA PRO A 40 -5.02 11.49 -22.63
C PRO A 40 -5.68 10.15 -22.91
N SER A 41 -6.39 10.05 -24.02
CA SER A 41 -7.07 8.81 -24.44
C SER A 41 -6.09 7.64 -24.60
N HIS A 42 -6.60 6.42 -24.59
CA HIS A 42 -5.78 5.24 -24.81
C HIS A 42 -5.09 5.30 -26.18
N GLN A 43 -5.81 5.72 -27.23
CA GLN A 43 -5.24 5.82 -28.57
C GLN A 43 -4.15 6.89 -28.65
N GLU A 44 -4.36 8.09 -28.08
CA GLU A 44 -3.32 9.11 -28.03
C GLU A 44 -2.04 8.62 -27.33
N CYS A 45 -2.17 7.82 -26.27
CA CYS A 45 -1.03 7.24 -25.56
C CYS A 45 -0.30 6.16 -26.36
N LEU A 46 -0.99 5.45 -27.25
CA LEU A 46 -0.36 4.48 -28.16
C LEU A 46 0.41 5.17 -29.27
N ASP A 47 -0.12 6.28 -29.78
CA ASP A 47 0.44 7.00 -30.93
C ASP A 47 1.57 7.96 -30.52
N ASP A 48 1.52 8.53 -29.31
CA ASP A 48 2.47 9.54 -28.84
C ASP A 48 2.98 9.25 -27.42
N LYS A 49 4.29 9.00 -27.33
CA LYS A 49 4.98 8.76 -26.04
C LYS A 49 4.89 9.96 -25.08
N VAL A 50 4.78 11.19 -25.61
CA VAL A 50 4.62 12.39 -24.77
C VAL A 50 3.25 12.36 -24.10
N LYS A 51 2.20 11.96 -24.79
CA LYS A 51 0.87 11.76 -24.22
C LYS A 51 0.85 10.70 -23.12
N TYR A 52 1.62 9.61 -23.31
CA TYR A 52 1.79 8.61 -22.26
C TYR A 52 2.49 9.18 -21.01
N ILE A 53 3.50 10.05 -21.19
CA ILE A 53 4.15 10.75 -20.07
C ILE A 53 3.17 11.69 -19.36
N ASP A 54 2.35 12.43 -20.12
CA ASP A 54 1.32 13.32 -19.56
C ASP A 54 0.27 12.54 -18.75
N LEU A 55 -0.16 11.37 -19.24
CA LEU A 55 -1.03 10.45 -18.52
C LEU A 55 -0.39 10.03 -17.18
N PHE A 56 0.86 9.53 -17.24
CA PHE A 56 1.56 9.07 -16.04
C PHE A 56 1.72 10.20 -15.01
N LYS A 57 2.08 11.40 -15.47
CA LYS A 57 2.22 12.58 -14.60
C LYS A 57 0.89 12.95 -13.95
N SER A 58 -0.18 12.99 -14.73
CA SER A 58 -1.53 13.28 -14.22
C SER A 58 -1.98 12.26 -13.18
N PHE A 59 -1.73 10.96 -13.45
CA PHE A 59 -1.99 9.88 -12.49
C PHE A 59 -1.16 10.05 -11.21
N TYR A 60 0.14 10.30 -11.35
CA TYR A 60 1.05 10.41 -10.22
C TYR A 60 0.73 11.60 -9.32
N ASP A 61 0.34 12.73 -9.90
CA ASP A 61 -0.05 13.94 -9.18
C ASP A 61 -1.45 13.79 -8.52
N ASN A 62 -2.30 12.86 -9.00
CA ASN A 62 -3.63 12.59 -8.46
C ASN A 62 -3.72 11.23 -7.74
N ASN A 63 -2.65 10.81 -7.08
CA ASN A 63 -2.60 9.56 -6.32
C ASN A 63 -2.45 9.82 -4.80
N ASP A 64 -3.24 10.73 -4.26
CA ASP A 64 -3.27 11.02 -2.82
C ASP A 64 -4.73 11.18 -2.34
N PRO A 65 -5.16 10.52 -1.25
CA PRO A 65 -6.55 10.53 -0.83
C PRO A 65 -7.05 11.88 -0.30
N ILE A 66 -6.17 12.84 -0.02
CA ILE A 66 -6.55 14.12 0.59
C ILE A 66 -6.98 15.13 -0.45
N TYR A 67 -6.23 15.27 -1.54
CA TYR A 67 -6.48 16.34 -2.52
C TYR A 67 -6.77 15.86 -3.94
N SER A 68 -6.55 14.58 -4.25
CA SER A 68 -6.62 14.09 -5.62
C SER A 68 -8.03 14.08 -6.17
N LYS A 69 -8.12 14.41 -7.45
CA LYS A 69 -9.32 14.26 -8.26
C LYS A 69 -9.48 12.81 -8.71
N GLY A 70 -10.68 12.46 -9.15
CA GLY A 70 -10.90 11.30 -9.99
C GLY A 70 -10.28 11.52 -11.36
N LEU A 71 -9.99 10.44 -12.06
CA LEU A 71 -9.43 10.47 -13.41
C LEU A 71 -10.36 9.73 -14.35
N TYR A 72 -10.40 10.15 -15.62
CA TYR A 72 -11.08 9.37 -16.65
C TYR A 72 -10.33 9.40 -17.96
N GLN A 73 -10.35 8.26 -18.64
CA GLN A 73 -9.69 8.03 -19.91
C GLN A 73 -10.68 7.52 -20.95
N GLU A 74 -10.66 8.07 -22.13
CA GLU A 74 -11.40 7.52 -23.27
C GLU A 74 -10.69 6.26 -23.79
N VAL A 75 -11.45 5.18 -23.97
CA VAL A 75 -10.99 3.89 -24.48
C VAL A 75 -12.09 3.30 -25.38
N ASP A 76 -11.85 3.22 -26.67
CA ASP A 76 -12.76 2.61 -27.66
C ASP A 76 -14.23 3.10 -27.55
N GLY A 77 -14.41 4.43 -27.48
CA GLY A 77 -15.73 5.07 -27.41
C GLY A 77 -16.45 4.89 -26.06
N ARG A 78 -15.72 4.50 -25.02
CA ARG A 78 -16.18 4.46 -23.62
C ARG A 78 -15.17 5.17 -22.74
N TYR A 79 -15.54 5.34 -21.48
CA TYR A 79 -14.65 5.96 -20.49
C TYR A 79 -14.33 4.97 -19.37
N LEU A 80 -13.04 4.75 -19.15
CA LEU A 80 -12.55 4.16 -17.90
C LEU A 80 -12.50 5.28 -16.86
N VAL A 81 -13.33 5.20 -15.84
CA VAL A 81 -13.42 6.19 -14.77
C VAL A 81 -12.78 5.60 -13.52
N GLN A 82 -11.83 6.33 -12.95
CA GLN A 82 -11.21 6.04 -11.65
C GLN A 82 -11.65 7.10 -10.66
N ASN A 83 -12.38 6.71 -9.65
CA ASN A 83 -12.75 7.60 -8.56
C ASN A 83 -11.52 8.11 -7.79
N PRO A 84 -11.62 9.22 -7.06
CA PRO A 84 -10.55 9.65 -6.16
C PRO A 84 -10.08 8.51 -5.27
N PRO A 85 -8.78 8.42 -4.94
CA PRO A 85 -8.22 7.33 -4.14
C PRO A 85 -8.96 7.12 -2.82
N SER A 86 -9.03 5.87 -2.36
CA SER A 86 -9.54 5.56 -1.02
C SER A 86 -8.74 6.30 0.04
N ARG A 87 -9.41 6.64 1.17
CA ARG A 87 -8.71 7.26 2.29
C ARG A 87 -7.57 6.38 2.81
N HIS A 88 -6.65 7.00 3.51
CA HIS A 88 -5.61 6.24 4.21
C HIS A 88 -6.24 5.32 5.26
N MET A 89 -5.72 4.10 5.38
CA MET A 89 -6.09 3.20 6.46
C MET A 89 -5.62 3.76 7.80
N GLU A 90 -6.44 3.60 8.82
CA GLU A 90 -6.07 3.85 10.20
C GLU A 90 -5.31 2.65 10.79
N GLU A 91 -4.53 2.87 11.84
CA GLU A 91 -3.78 1.81 12.53
C GLU A 91 -4.69 0.64 12.92
N LYS A 92 -5.87 0.93 13.49
CA LYS A 92 -6.85 -0.09 13.88
C LYS A 92 -7.35 -0.92 12.70
N GLU A 93 -7.51 -0.32 11.54
CA GLU A 93 -7.95 -1.04 10.32
C GLU A 93 -6.84 -1.97 9.82
N MET A 94 -5.60 -1.50 9.84
CA MET A 94 -4.44 -2.33 9.50
C MET A 94 -4.29 -3.51 10.46
N ASP A 95 -4.48 -3.28 11.75
CA ASP A 95 -4.44 -4.31 12.78
C ASP A 95 -5.54 -5.35 12.59
N ASN A 96 -6.76 -4.92 12.29
CA ASN A 96 -7.88 -5.82 12.02
C ASN A 96 -7.59 -6.73 10.82
N ILE A 97 -7.09 -6.16 9.72
CA ILE A 97 -6.75 -6.91 8.50
C ILE A 97 -5.64 -7.93 8.79
N ALA A 98 -4.59 -7.50 9.51
CA ALA A 98 -3.49 -8.38 9.86
C ALA A 98 -3.90 -9.51 10.83
N SER A 99 -4.98 -9.31 11.58
CA SER A 99 -5.51 -10.28 12.55
C SER A 99 -6.48 -11.31 11.96
N TYR A 100 -6.78 -11.25 10.65
CA TYR A 100 -7.60 -12.28 10.03
C TYR A 100 -6.95 -13.66 10.14
N PRO A 101 -7.75 -14.73 10.22
CA PRO A 101 -7.26 -16.10 10.41
C PRO A 101 -6.63 -16.65 9.12
N TYR A 102 -5.55 -16.03 8.67
CA TYR A 102 -4.82 -16.48 7.48
C TYR A 102 -4.22 -17.87 7.71
N GLN A 103 -4.46 -18.79 6.79
CA GLN A 103 -3.92 -20.14 6.86
C GLN A 103 -2.41 -20.20 6.60
N ARG A 104 -1.83 -19.17 5.99
CA ARG A 104 -0.40 -19.06 5.68
C ARG A 104 0.12 -20.29 4.94
N ASP A 105 -0.68 -20.79 4.00
CA ASP A 105 -0.36 -21.94 3.19
C ASP A 105 -0.87 -21.78 1.76
N VAL A 106 -0.43 -22.67 0.89
CA VAL A 106 -0.86 -22.71 -0.51
C VAL A 106 -2.30 -23.21 -0.57
N HIS A 107 -3.12 -22.52 -1.37
CA HIS A 107 -4.48 -23.01 -1.60
C HIS A 107 -4.43 -24.44 -2.16
N PRO A 108 -5.29 -25.38 -1.69
CA PRO A 108 -5.25 -26.79 -2.10
C PRO A 108 -5.29 -27.02 -3.62
N PHE A 109 -5.95 -26.12 -4.34
CA PHE A 109 -5.97 -26.16 -5.81
C PHE A 109 -4.57 -26.07 -6.41
N ASN A 110 -3.71 -25.18 -5.93
CA ASN A 110 -2.36 -24.99 -6.44
C ASN A 110 -1.35 -26.03 -5.89
N GLY A 111 -1.69 -26.71 -4.79
CA GLY A 111 -0.85 -27.75 -4.21
C GLY A 111 -0.80 -29.05 -5.02
N LYS A 112 -1.71 -29.21 -5.99
CA LYS A 112 -1.76 -30.39 -6.87
C LYS A 112 -0.55 -30.49 -7.82
N ASP A 113 0.00 -29.34 -8.22
CA ASP A 113 1.09 -29.25 -9.18
C ASP A 113 2.47 -29.26 -8.51
N GLY A 114 2.51 -29.49 -7.21
CA GLY A 114 3.74 -29.57 -6.43
C GLY A 114 3.92 -28.40 -5.44
N LYS A 115 5.13 -28.32 -4.89
CA LYS A 115 5.46 -27.37 -3.82
C LYS A 115 5.71 -25.96 -4.35
N VAL A 116 5.01 -24.97 -3.81
CA VAL A 116 5.23 -23.55 -4.14
C VAL A 116 6.42 -23.03 -3.34
N LYS A 117 7.61 -22.98 -3.98
CA LYS A 117 8.89 -22.63 -3.31
C LYS A 117 8.91 -21.22 -2.71
N CYS A 118 8.25 -20.25 -3.35
CA CYS A 118 8.23 -18.88 -2.84
C CYS A 118 7.51 -18.74 -1.49
N LEU A 119 6.61 -19.66 -1.13
CA LEU A 119 5.96 -19.65 0.17
C LEU A 119 6.98 -19.74 1.32
N GLU A 120 8.07 -20.49 1.14
CA GLU A 120 9.08 -20.69 2.18
C GLU A 120 9.77 -19.37 2.59
N THR A 121 9.83 -18.40 1.69
CA THR A 121 10.45 -17.10 1.95
C THR A 121 9.52 -16.10 2.62
N ILE A 122 8.20 -16.23 2.44
CA ILE A 122 7.21 -15.24 2.89
C ILE A 122 6.30 -15.72 4.03
N LYS A 123 6.19 -17.04 4.23
CA LYS A 123 5.23 -17.64 5.18
C LYS A 123 5.31 -17.04 6.59
N PHE A 124 6.52 -16.80 7.06
CA PHE A 124 6.80 -16.23 8.39
C PHE A 124 7.43 -14.84 8.27
N SER A 125 6.86 -14.00 7.44
CA SER A 125 7.17 -12.57 7.38
C SER A 125 6.08 -11.74 8.05
N ILE A 126 6.46 -10.59 8.59
CA ILE A 126 5.57 -9.64 9.25
C ILE A 126 5.68 -8.30 8.55
N MET A 127 4.57 -7.86 7.99
CA MET A 127 4.48 -6.50 7.44
C MET A 127 4.11 -5.53 8.56
N THR A 128 4.94 -4.53 8.78
CA THR A 128 4.79 -3.56 9.87
C THR A 128 4.07 -2.28 9.44
N HIS A 129 4.17 -1.92 8.17
CA HIS A 129 3.61 -0.67 7.63
C HIS A 129 3.38 -0.76 6.13
N HIS A 130 2.56 0.16 5.61
CA HIS A 130 2.32 0.43 4.21
C HIS A 130 2.86 1.80 3.82
N GLY A 131 3.01 2.02 2.50
CA GLY A 131 3.49 3.27 1.94
C GLY A 131 5.01 3.39 1.94
N CYS A 132 5.53 4.26 1.09
CA CYS A 132 6.97 4.48 0.97
C CYS A 132 7.27 5.92 0.56
N TRP A 133 8.22 6.56 1.23
CA TRP A 133 8.69 7.92 0.88
C TRP A 133 9.85 7.93 -0.10
N GLY A 134 10.30 6.76 -0.56
CA GLY A 134 11.46 6.63 -1.43
C GLY A 134 11.23 7.16 -2.84
N GLU A 135 10.04 6.98 -3.39
CA GLU A 135 9.66 7.43 -4.74
C GLU A 135 10.72 7.13 -5.81
N CYS A 136 11.29 5.92 -5.76
CA CYS A 136 12.32 5.49 -6.71
C CYS A 136 11.73 5.37 -8.12
N ASN A 137 12.46 5.83 -9.14
CA ASN A 137 11.96 5.88 -10.51
C ASN A 137 11.59 4.51 -11.11
N PHE A 138 12.15 3.43 -10.59
CA PHE A 138 11.86 2.06 -11.05
C PHE A 138 10.75 1.37 -10.25
N CYS A 139 10.27 1.97 -9.14
CA CYS A 139 9.44 1.29 -8.17
C CYS A 139 8.00 1.82 -8.18
N ALA A 140 7.03 0.91 -8.34
CA ALA A 140 5.61 1.26 -8.32
C ALA A 140 4.99 1.27 -6.91
N ILE A 141 5.73 0.95 -5.86
CA ILE A 141 5.17 0.86 -4.50
C ILE A 141 4.55 2.18 -4.04
N ALA A 142 5.19 3.31 -4.31
CA ALA A 142 4.65 4.62 -3.96
C ALA A 142 3.32 4.93 -4.68
N ALA A 143 3.16 4.45 -5.91
CA ALA A 143 1.90 4.56 -6.66
C ALA A 143 0.84 3.58 -6.16
N HIS A 144 1.23 2.36 -5.75
CA HIS A 144 0.33 1.30 -5.32
C HIS A 144 -0.12 1.44 -3.86
N GLN A 145 0.81 1.68 -2.92
CA GLN A 145 0.54 1.76 -1.48
C GLN A 145 0.44 3.20 -0.95
N GLY A 146 0.74 4.18 -1.79
CA GLY A 146 0.78 5.58 -1.42
C GLY A 146 2.13 6.05 -0.90
N ARG A 147 2.23 7.36 -0.75
CA ARG A 147 3.42 8.10 -0.33
C ARG A 147 3.34 8.59 1.12
N THR A 148 2.38 8.09 1.89
CA THR A 148 2.21 8.35 3.32
C THR A 148 2.35 7.04 4.07
N ILE A 149 3.24 7.01 5.07
CA ILE A 149 3.46 5.82 5.87
C ILE A 149 2.25 5.60 6.79
N ARG A 150 1.76 4.37 6.82
CA ARG A 150 0.73 3.89 7.73
C ARG A 150 1.23 2.66 8.45
N THR A 151 1.24 2.69 9.77
CA THR A 151 1.81 1.64 10.60
C THR A 151 0.74 0.80 11.27
N ARG A 152 1.06 -0.45 11.53
CA ARG A 152 0.36 -1.30 12.48
C ARG A 152 0.80 -0.97 13.90
N SER A 153 -0.03 -1.31 14.88
CA SER A 153 0.35 -1.19 16.30
C SER A 153 1.43 -2.21 16.66
N GLU A 154 2.29 -1.84 17.59
CA GLU A 154 3.31 -2.76 18.14
C GLU A 154 2.67 -3.98 18.77
N ALA A 155 1.56 -3.79 19.51
CA ALA A 155 0.82 -4.87 20.16
C ALA A 155 0.33 -5.92 19.15
N ASN A 156 -0.21 -5.48 18.01
CA ASN A 156 -0.69 -6.37 16.95
C ASN A 156 0.46 -7.14 16.29
N ILE A 157 1.59 -6.47 16.01
CA ILE A 157 2.79 -7.09 15.43
C ILE A 157 3.36 -8.15 16.41
N LEU A 158 3.47 -7.84 17.68
CA LEU A 158 3.95 -8.78 18.70
C LEU A 158 2.99 -9.95 18.89
N GLN A 159 1.68 -9.74 18.78
CA GLN A 159 0.69 -10.81 18.81
C GLN A 159 0.87 -11.78 17.63
N GLU A 160 1.09 -11.26 16.41
CA GLU A 160 1.37 -12.07 15.24
C GLU A 160 2.66 -12.87 15.39
N ALA A 161 3.73 -12.23 15.87
CA ALA A 161 5.00 -12.90 16.15
C ALA A 161 4.85 -14.03 17.18
N LYS A 162 4.07 -13.81 18.25
CA LYS A 162 3.73 -14.85 19.23
C LYS A 162 2.92 -15.97 18.61
N HIS A 163 1.96 -15.66 17.75
CA HIS A 163 1.17 -16.67 17.04
C HIS A 163 2.06 -17.60 16.20
N PHE A 164 3.12 -17.09 15.56
CA PHE A 164 4.04 -17.93 14.80
C PHE A 164 4.65 -19.05 15.64
N THR A 165 4.95 -18.79 16.92
CA THR A 165 5.56 -19.80 17.80
C THR A 165 4.62 -20.97 18.12
N THR A 166 3.32 -20.83 17.88
CA THR A 166 2.32 -21.91 18.04
C THR A 166 2.17 -22.78 16.80
N LEU A 167 2.71 -22.36 15.66
CA LEU A 167 2.55 -23.06 14.39
C LEU A 167 3.58 -24.21 14.27
N LYS A 168 3.10 -25.37 13.82
CA LYS A 168 3.84 -26.65 13.80
C LYS A 168 5.14 -26.62 12.98
N ASP A 169 5.16 -25.86 11.91
CA ASP A 169 6.27 -25.76 10.95
C ASP A 169 7.18 -24.54 11.21
N PHE A 170 6.87 -23.71 12.22
CA PHE A 170 7.74 -22.62 12.59
C PHE A 170 9.03 -23.11 13.25
N LYS A 171 10.18 -22.70 12.72
CA LYS A 171 11.51 -23.11 13.20
C LYS A 171 12.21 -22.07 14.09
N GLY A 172 11.47 -21.05 14.51
CA GLY A 172 11.98 -19.92 15.30
C GLY A 172 12.62 -18.82 14.46
N ILE A 173 12.37 -18.79 13.16
CA ILE A 173 12.94 -17.79 12.24
C ILE A 173 11.80 -16.99 11.60
N ILE A 174 11.81 -15.68 11.85
CA ILE A 174 10.99 -14.72 11.09
C ILE A 174 11.84 -14.26 9.93
N SER A 175 11.36 -14.50 8.70
CA SER A 175 12.12 -14.27 7.46
C SER A 175 12.24 -12.79 7.11
N ASP A 176 11.26 -11.98 7.50
CA ASP A 176 11.30 -10.52 7.36
C ASP A 176 10.39 -9.84 8.39
N VAL A 177 10.84 -8.73 8.93
CA VAL A 177 10.06 -7.78 9.74
C VAL A 177 10.24 -6.41 9.11
N GLY A 178 9.25 -5.96 8.37
CA GLY A 178 9.40 -4.71 7.63
C GLY A 178 8.18 -4.31 6.82
N GLY A 179 8.42 -3.54 5.80
CA GLY A 179 7.46 -3.03 4.85
C GLY A 179 8.16 -2.68 3.54
N PRO A 180 7.62 -1.80 2.71
CA PRO A 180 8.24 -1.42 1.44
C PRO A 180 9.69 -0.92 1.56
N THR A 181 10.01 -0.30 2.69
CA THR A 181 11.36 0.05 3.15
C THR A 181 11.40 -0.17 4.65
N ALA A 182 12.13 -1.16 5.11
CA ALA A 182 11.99 -1.73 6.46
C ALA A 182 12.14 -0.71 7.61
N ASN A 183 13.03 0.27 7.47
CA ASN A 183 13.30 1.26 8.51
C ASN A 183 12.35 2.47 8.54
N MET A 184 11.28 2.47 7.73
CA MET A 184 10.29 3.56 7.74
C MET A 184 9.14 3.33 8.75
N TYR A 185 9.19 2.26 9.53
CA TYR A 185 8.21 2.04 10.59
C TYR A 185 8.25 3.16 11.63
N GLY A 186 7.10 3.79 11.86
CA GLY A 186 6.98 4.91 12.79
C GLY A 186 7.45 6.27 12.26
N TYR A 187 7.81 6.37 10.98
CA TYR A 187 8.09 7.67 10.38
C TYR A 187 6.83 8.50 10.21
N GLU A 188 6.93 9.80 10.49
CA GLU A 188 5.81 10.74 10.44
C GLU A 188 6.16 12.00 9.65
N CYS A 189 5.15 12.58 9.01
CA CYS A 189 5.24 13.91 8.41
C CYS A 189 3.92 14.66 8.60
N VAL A 190 3.90 15.61 9.52
CA VAL A 190 2.70 16.42 9.84
C VAL A 190 2.12 17.12 8.60
N LYS A 191 2.98 17.48 7.65
CA LYS A 191 2.53 18.09 6.39
C LYS A 191 1.74 17.10 5.55
N LYS A 192 2.24 15.88 5.36
CA LYS A 192 1.55 14.83 4.60
C LYS A 192 0.23 14.42 5.24
N GLU A 193 0.19 14.35 6.56
CA GLU A 193 -1.04 14.03 7.30
C GLU A 193 -2.17 15.03 7.06
N LYS A 194 -1.83 16.31 6.95
CA LYS A 194 -2.81 17.40 6.83
C LYS A 194 -3.12 17.79 5.39
N LEU A 195 -2.12 17.84 4.55
CA LEU A 195 -2.19 18.43 3.20
C LEU A 195 -2.02 17.41 2.08
N GLY A 196 -1.75 16.15 2.43
CA GLY A 196 -1.38 15.13 1.45
C GLY A 196 0.09 15.22 1.03
N THR A 197 0.45 14.39 0.07
CA THR A 197 1.83 14.33 -0.43
C THR A 197 2.22 15.59 -1.18
N CYS A 198 3.51 15.93 -1.08
CA CYS A 198 4.04 17.05 -1.86
C CYS A 198 4.08 16.69 -3.35
N ILE A 199 3.65 17.62 -4.17
CA ILE A 199 3.72 17.58 -5.63
C ILE A 199 4.94 18.36 -6.12
N GLU A 200 5.17 18.45 -7.43
CA GLU A 200 6.25 19.23 -8.07
C GLU A 200 7.66 18.72 -7.74
N ASN A 201 7.89 17.41 -7.88
CA ASN A 201 9.20 16.78 -7.70
C ASN A 201 9.86 16.99 -6.31
N LYS A 202 9.05 17.26 -5.28
CA LYS A 202 9.54 17.39 -3.91
C LYS A 202 9.64 16.03 -3.24
N ARG A 203 10.80 15.40 -3.39
CA ARG A 203 11.09 14.10 -2.75
C ARG A 203 11.38 14.27 -1.25
N CYS A 204 10.92 13.30 -0.46
CA CYS A 204 11.22 13.25 0.97
C CYS A 204 12.65 12.78 1.24
N VAL A 205 13.11 11.84 0.43
CA VAL A 205 14.47 11.27 0.48
C VAL A 205 15.13 11.52 -0.86
N ASP A 206 16.25 12.22 -0.84
CA ASP A 206 17.10 12.50 -1.99
C ASP A 206 18.53 12.02 -1.68
N ALA A 207 19.35 11.79 -2.71
CA ALA A 207 20.73 11.34 -2.56
C ALA A 207 21.59 12.21 -1.63
N HIS A 208 21.24 13.48 -1.47
CA HIS A 208 22.05 14.47 -0.73
C HIS A 208 21.33 15.09 0.47
N ARG A 209 20.03 14.82 0.68
CA ARG A 209 19.28 15.44 1.78
C ARG A 209 18.01 14.66 2.16
N LEU A 210 17.66 14.80 3.43
CA LEU A 210 16.34 14.45 3.94
C LEU A 210 15.44 15.69 4.01
N CYS A 211 14.16 15.51 3.77
CA CYS A 211 13.18 16.57 3.93
C CYS A 211 13.12 17.03 5.41
N LYS A 212 13.18 18.34 5.65
CA LYS A 212 13.19 18.91 7.01
C LYS A 212 11.89 18.69 7.80
N THR A 213 10.76 18.42 7.11
CA THR A 213 9.47 18.15 7.77
C THR A 213 9.28 16.69 8.12
N MET A 214 10.20 15.83 7.69
CA MET A 214 10.19 14.41 7.95
C MET A 214 10.79 14.14 9.34
N LYS A 215 10.02 13.47 10.19
CA LYS A 215 10.52 12.98 11.48
C LYS A 215 11.07 11.59 11.28
N VAL A 216 12.38 11.46 11.29
CA VAL A 216 13.08 10.20 11.21
C VAL A 216 13.50 9.79 12.61
N ASP A 217 12.88 8.74 13.13
CA ASP A 217 13.25 8.15 14.42
C ASP A 217 13.23 6.63 14.30
N HIS A 218 14.41 6.03 14.41
CA HIS A 218 14.57 4.58 14.35
C HIS A 218 14.31 3.89 15.70
N SER A 219 14.17 4.63 16.80
CA SER A 219 14.06 4.06 18.14
C SER A 219 12.88 3.11 18.25
N ARG A 220 11.74 3.48 17.67
CA ARG A 220 10.52 2.68 17.64
C ARG A 220 10.72 1.35 16.89
N ASN A 221 11.36 1.40 15.73
CA ASN A 221 11.66 0.19 14.95
C ASN A 221 12.66 -0.72 15.65
N ILE A 222 13.72 -0.14 16.24
CA ILE A 222 14.74 -0.86 17.00
C ILE A 222 14.11 -1.55 18.21
N GLN A 223 13.22 -0.86 18.93
CA GLN A 223 12.55 -1.42 20.10
C GLN A 223 11.63 -2.59 19.69
N LEU A 224 10.82 -2.42 18.65
CA LEU A 224 9.98 -3.48 18.10
C LEU A 224 10.79 -4.74 17.75
N LEU A 225 11.92 -4.60 17.08
CA LEU A 225 12.79 -5.73 16.74
C LEU A 225 13.37 -6.42 17.99
N LYS A 226 13.72 -5.66 19.03
CA LYS A 226 14.16 -6.22 20.33
C LYS A 226 13.04 -7.02 20.99
N ASP A 227 11.82 -6.48 21.02
CA ASP A 227 10.67 -7.09 21.65
C ASP A 227 10.24 -8.37 20.93
N ILE A 228 10.26 -8.37 19.59
CA ILE A 228 10.03 -9.59 18.80
C ILE A 228 11.07 -10.67 19.17
N ARG A 229 12.34 -10.31 19.22
CA ARG A 229 13.43 -11.26 19.53
C ARG A 229 13.39 -11.77 21.00
N ALA A 230 12.75 -11.05 21.89
CA ALA A 230 12.56 -11.46 23.28
C ALA A 230 11.42 -12.49 23.46
N ILE A 231 10.59 -12.72 22.42
CA ILE A 231 9.51 -13.71 22.50
C ILE A 231 10.10 -15.13 22.56
N PRO A 232 9.73 -15.95 23.59
CA PRO A 232 10.14 -17.34 23.66
C PRO A 232 9.76 -18.12 22.39
N GLY A 233 10.72 -18.87 21.83
CA GLY A 233 10.53 -19.62 20.60
C GLY A 233 11.01 -18.89 19.33
N ILE A 234 11.29 -17.58 19.40
CA ILE A 234 11.90 -16.84 18.30
C ILE A 234 13.42 -16.82 18.49
N LYS A 235 14.14 -17.39 17.56
CA LYS A 235 15.62 -17.46 17.53
C LYS A 235 16.23 -16.32 16.70
N LYS A 236 15.56 -15.95 15.59
CA LYS A 236 16.03 -14.91 14.69
C LYS A 236 14.85 -14.15 14.09
N ALA A 237 15.00 -12.85 13.95
CA ALA A 237 14.13 -11.99 13.15
C ALA A 237 15.02 -11.22 12.16
N PHE A 238 14.77 -11.42 10.89
CA PHE A 238 15.51 -10.75 9.82
C PHE A 238 14.79 -9.47 9.40
N VAL A 239 15.56 -8.54 8.89
CA VAL A 239 15.12 -7.41 8.09
C VAL A 239 15.64 -7.68 6.69
N ALA A 240 14.79 -8.19 5.82
CA ALA A 240 15.14 -8.58 4.46
C ALA A 240 14.73 -7.53 3.41
N SER A 241 13.80 -6.64 3.80
CA SER A 241 13.40 -5.50 2.98
C SER A 241 14.50 -4.44 2.93
N ASP A 242 14.47 -3.61 1.89
CA ASP A 242 15.45 -2.53 1.71
C ASP A 242 15.46 -1.54 2.90
N VAL A 243 16.60 -0.94 3.17
CA VAL A 243 16.83 0.05 4.23
C VAL A 243 17.35 1.35 3.61
N ARG A 244 16.80 2.49 4.01
CA ARG A 244 17.16 3.82 3.50
C ARG A 244 17.54 4.78 4.63
#